data_74c44f21cd4d6391aaa3da3106a84351
#
_entry.id   74c44f21cd4d6391aaa3da3106a84351
#
_cell.length_a   1.000
_cell.length_b   1.000
_cell.length_c   1.000
_cell.angle_alpha   90.00
_cell.angle_beta   90.00
_cell.angle_gamma   90.00
#
_symmetry.space_group_name_H-M   'P 1'
#
loop_
_entity.id
_entity.type
_entity.pdbx_description
1 polymer ?
#
loop_
_entity_poly.entity_id
_entity_poly.type
_entity_poly.pdbx_seq_one_letter_code
_entity_poly.pdbx_strand_id
1 'polypeptide(L)'
;MVAPAAGEECVIIDPGHQATQGVEDALKKHRLKPVAVVLSHGHIDHVASVVPVCGAHDVPAWIHPEDRYMMSDPEKALGRSIGMPLMGELTVGEPDDVKELSDGAQLLLAGLEFGVAHAPGHTRGSVTFRMPEAADVPQVLFSGDLLFAGSVGRTDLPGGDHAELLESLARVCLPLDDSTVVLSGHGPQTTIGRERASNPYLHGLAAPRRGM
;
A
#
# COMPACT_ATOMS: atom_id res chain seq x y z
N MET A 1 -5.07 -9.36 0.31
CA MET A 1 -4.31 -10.47 -0.27
C MET A 1 -4.68 -10.62 -1.73
N VAL A 2 -3.72 -10.98 -2.55
CA VAL A 2 -3.88 -11.17 -4.00
C VAL A 2 -3.26 -12.51 -4.38
N ALA A 3 -3.98 -13.29 -5.19
CA ALA A 3 -3.53 -14.58 -5.69
C ALA A 3 -4.12 -14.82 -7.09
N PRO A 4 -3.46 -15.58 -7.97
CA PRO A 4 -4.01 -15.94 -9.28
C PRO A 4 -5.31 -16.76 -9.15
N ALA A 5 -5.33 -17.69 -8.21
CA ALA A 5 -6.49 -18.54 -7.92
C ALA A 5 -6.44 -19.09 -6.49
N ALA A 6 -7.54 -19.69 -6.04
CA ALA A 6 -7.55 -20.44 -4.78
C ALA A 6 -6.63 -21.66 -4.86
N GLY A 7 -5.87 -21.91 -3.82
CA GLY A 7 -4.89 -22.99 -3.74
C GLY A 7 -3.48 -22.61 -4.21
N GLU A 8 -3.31 -21.40 -4.71
CA GLU A 8 -2.06 -20.91 -5.28
C GLU A 8 -1.26 -20.06 -4.26
N GLU A 9 -0.08 -19.60 -4.68
CA GLU A 9 0.70 -18.61 -3.95
C GLU A 9 -0.04 -17.26 -3.92
N CYS A 10 0.25 -16.44 -2.90
CA CYS A 10 -0.35 -15.12 -2.77
C CYS A 10 0.62 -14.08 -2.21
N VAL A 11 0.29 -12.82 -2.44
CA VAL A 11 0.93 -11.66 -1.85
C VAL A 11 -0.03 -11.02 -0.83
N ILE A 12 0.48 -10.69 0.34
CA ILE A 12 -0.24 -9.96 1.39
C ILE A 12 0.13 -8.50 1.26
N ILE A 13 -0.86 -7.61 1.22
CA ILE A 13 -0.65 -6.17 1.13
C ILE A 13 -1.14 -5.54 2.43
N ASP A 14 -0.28 -4.73 3.06
CA ASP A 14 -0.57 -3.93 4.26
C ASP A 14 -1.28 -4.72 5.37
N PRO A 15 -0.66 -5.74 5.99
CA PRO A 15 -1.24 -6.42 7.15
C PRO A 15 -1.20 -5.50 8.37
N GLY A 16 -2.25 -4.71 8.54
CA GLY A 16 -2.36 -3.67 9.54
C GLY A 16 -2.72 -4.18 10.94
N HIS A 17 -3.33 -3.30 11.75
CA HIS A 17 -3.65 -3.61 13.13
C HIS A 17 -4.62 -4.79 13.25
N GLN A 18 -4.27 -5.75 14.12
CA GLN A 18 -5.05 -6.98 14.39
C GLN A 18 -5.34 -7.83 13.14
N ALA A 19 -4.54 -7.72 12.07
CA ALA A 19 -4.77 -8.44 10.82
C ALA A 19 -4.36 -9.92 10.88
N THR A 20 -3.52 -10.34 11.81
CA THR A 20 -2.91 -11.68 11.86
C THR A 20 -3.97 -12.78 11.76
N GLN A 21 -5.00 -12.78 12.62
CA GLN A 21 -6.02 -13.80 12.62
C GLN A 21 -6.84 -13.81 11.31
N GLY A 22 -7.20 -12.62 10.80
CA GLY A 22 -7.94 -12.49 9.54
C GLY A 22 -7.14 -12.98 8.33
N VAL A 23 -5.82 -12.73 8.33
CA VAL A 23 -4.89 -13.27 7.32
C VAL A 23 -4.87 -14.80 7.38
N GLU A 24 -4.66 -15.40 8.56
CA GLU A 24 -4.64 -16.85 8.74
C GLU A 24 -5.94 -17.52 8.31
N ASP A 25 -7.09 -16.96 8.70
CA ASP A 25 -8.40 -17.48 8.33
C ASP A 25 -8.62 -17.44 6.81
N ALA A 26 -8.19 -16.37 6.16
CA ALA A 26 -8.32 -16.23 4.71
C ALA A 26 -7.34 -17.15 3.94
N LEU A 27 -6.09 -17.28 4.40
CA LEU A 27 -5.13 -18.23 3.85
C LEU A 27 -5.67 -19.67 3.92
N LYS A 28 -6.18 -20.06 5.07
CA LYS A 28 -6.78 -21.38 5.29
C LYS A 28 -8.04 -21.58 4.43
N LYS A 29 -8.96 -20.63 4.44
CA LYS A 29 -10.22 -20.69 3.69
C LYS A 29 -10.00 -20.87 2.19
N HIS A 30 -9.06 -20.14 1.63
CA HIS A 30 -8.76 -20.15 0.20
C HIS A 30 -7.58 -21.06 -0.17
N ARG A 31 -6.98 -21.74 0.82
CA ARG A 31 -5.81 -22.62 0.67
C ARG A 31 -4.62 -21.92 0.01
N LEU A 32 -4.40 -20.65 0.36
CA LEU A 32 -3.34 -19.83 -0.19
C LEU A 32 -2.03 -20.03 0.56
N LYS A 33 -0.92 -19.83 -0.14
CA LYS A 33 0.44 -19.86 0.41
C LYS A 33 1.08 -18.49 0.20
N PRO A 34 1.32 -17.70 1.26
CA PRO A 34 1.98 -16.40 1.11
C PRO A 34 3.43 -16.57 0.69
N VAL A 35 3.92 -15.68 -0.17
CA VAL A 35 5.31 -15.63 -0.64
C VAL A 35 5.98 -14.28 -0.34
N ALA A 36 5.19 -13.27 -0.04
CA ALA A 36 5.69 -11.95 0.33
C ALA A 36 4.61 -11.14 1.05
N VAL A 37 5.05 -10.19 1.86
CA VAL A 37 4.28 -9.04 2.33
C VAL A 37 4.79 -7.81 1.57
N VAL A 38 3.91 -6.98 1.01
CA VAL A 38 4.28 -5.70 0.40
C VAL A 38 3.56 -4.56 1.11
N LEU A 39 4.27 -3.47 1.37
CA LEU A 39 3.79 -2.37 2.18
C LEU A 39 3.69 -1.10 1.34
N SER A 40 2.51 -0.49 1.31
CA SER A 40 2.29 0.77 0.63
C SER A 40 3.01 1.93 1.34
N HIS A 41 3.07 1.90 2.67
CA HIS A 41 3.77 2.88 3.51
C HIS A 41 3.93 2.34 4.94
N GLY A 42 4.60 3.10 5.81
CA GLY A 42 5.02 2.64 7.13
C GLY A 42 4.09 2.98 8.31
N HIS A 43 2.91 3.58 8.12
CA HIS A 43 2.02 3.89 9.24
C HIS A 43 1.53 2.61 9.93
N ILE A 44 1.33 2.72 11.25
CA ILE A 44 1.10 1.57 12.13
C ILE A 44 -0.15 0.75 11.76
N ASP A 45 -1.18 1.39 11.26
CA ASP A 45 -2.40 0.75 10.80
C ASP A 45 -2.23 -0.08 9.52
N HIS A 46 -1.09 0.05 8.81
CA HIS A 46 -0.68 -0.76 7.66
C HIS A 46 0.39 -1.81 7.99
N VAL A 47 1.21 -1.58 9.05
CA VAL A 47 2.37 -2.44 9.33
C VAL A 47 2.28 -3.23 10.62
N ALA A 48 1.28 -3.01 11.47
CA ALA A 48 1.22 -3.56 12.83
C ALA A 48 1.27 -5.09 12.92
N SER A 49 0.83 -5.81 11.88
CA SER A 49 0.89 -7.28 11.84
C SER A 49 1.99 -7.82 10.92
N VAL A 50 2.89 -6.98 10.41
CA VAL A 50 3.96 -7.42 9.48
C VAL A 50 4.87 -8.46 10.13
N VAL A 51 5.40 -8.16 11.32
CA VAL A 51 6.34 -9.06 12.03
C VAL A 51 5.71 -10.43 12.30
N PRO A 52 4.53 -10.54 12.94
CA PRO A 52 3.93 -11.85 13.19
C PRO A 52 3.54 -12.59 11.90
N VAL A 53 3.09 -11.90 10.85
CA VAL A 53 2.73 -12.52 9.57
C VAL A 53 3.96 -13.03 8.84
N CYS A 54 5.02 -12.22 8.71
CA CYS A 54 6.26 -12.64 8.07
C CYS A 54 6.91 -13.80 8.82
N GLY A 55 6.99 -13.72 10.16
CA GLY A 55 7.58 -14.77 10.98
C GLY A 55 6.82 -16.10 10.94
N ALA A 56 5.48 -16.06 10.86
CA ALA A 56 4.66 -17.28 10.79
C ALA A 56 4.84 -18.05 9.47
N HIS A 57 5.16 -17.35 8.39
CA HIS A 57 5.23 -17.92 7.04
C HIS A 57 6.63 -17.95 6.43
N ASP A 58 7.64 -17.40 7.12
CA ASP A 58 9.02 -17.27 6.64
C ASP A 58 9.08 -16.55 5.27
N VAL A 59 8.45 -15.39 5.19
CA VAL A 59 8.37 -14.59 3.96
C VAL A 59 8.92 -13.18 4.16
N PRO A 60 9.53 -12.56 3.11
CA PRO A 60 10.05 -11.21 3.18
C PRO A 60 8.93 -10.16 3.25
N ALA A 61 9.24 -9.02 3.88
CA ALA A 61 8.49 -7.78 3.73
C ALA A 61 9.20 -6.83 2.77
N TRP A 62 8.42 -6.15 1.93
CA TRP A 62 8.91 -5.13 1.00
C TRP A 62 8.37 -3.78 1.41
N ILE A 63 9.25 -2.79 1.60
CA ILE A 63 8.89 -1.42 1.98
C ILE A 63 9.85 -0.41 1.32
N HIS A 64 9.38 0.81 1.07
CA HIS A 64 10.26 1.89 0.61
C HIS A 64 11.20 2.31 1.75
N PRO A 65 12.52 2.54 1.47
CA PRO A 65 13.50 2.82 2.50
C PRO A 65 13.19 4.06 3.36
N GLU A 66 12.54 5.08 2.81
CA GLU A 66 12.15 6.29 3.54
C GLU A 66 11.11 6.03 4.65
N ASP A 67 10.35 4.94 4.58
CA ASP A 67 9.33 4.56 5.57
C ASP A 67 9.74 3.38 6.46
N ARG A 68 10.86 2.70 6.14
CA ARG A 68 11.30 1.51 6.86
C ARG A 68 11.41 1.71 8.37
N TYR A 69 11.91 2.88 8.81
CA TYR A 69 12.05 3.20 10.22
C TYR A 69 10.74 3.18 11.00
N MET A 70 9.59 3.38 10.34
CA MET A 70 8.28 3.44 10.98
C MET A 70 7.84 2.10 11.56
N MET A 71 8.35 0.97 11.03
CA MET A 71 8.07 -0.36 11.59
C MET A 71 8.65 -0.52 12.99
N SER A 72 9.80 0.11 13.28
CA SER A 72 10.49 0.03 14.57
C SER A 72 10.26 1.25 15.46
N ASP A 73 9.80 2.38 14.92
CA ASP A 73 9.56 3.63 15.64
C ASP A 73 8.23 4.29 15.22
N PRO A 74 7.08 3.68 15.59
CA PRO A 74 5.76 4.21 15.22
C PRO A 74 5.44 5.55 15.93
N GLU A 75 6.04 5.84 17.07
CA GLU A 75 5.83 7.12 17.77
C GLU A 75 6.43 8.27 16.97
N LYS A 76 7.62 8.07 16.40
CA LYS A 76 8.24 9.06 15.51
C LYS A 76 7.41 9.28 14.24
N ALA A 77 6.84 8.21 13.67
CA ALA A 77 5.96 8.30 12.51
C ALA A 77 4.69 9.12 12.80
N LEU A 78 4.13 9.00 13.99
CA LEU A 78 2.91 9.72 14.40
C LEU A 78 3.19 11.11 14.99
N GLY A 79 4.46 11.46 15.29
CA GLY A 79 4.83 12.71 15.97
C GLY A 79 4.29 12.83 17.40
N ARG A 80 3.88 11.72 18.00
CA ARG A 80 3.34 11.67 19.38
C ARG A 80 3.53 10.29 19.98
N SER A 81 3.59 10.25 21.33
CA SER A 81 3.61 8.97 22.04
C SER A 81 2.30 8.20 21.88
N ILE A 82 2.43 6.93 21.60
CA ILE A 82 1.35 5.95 21.63
C ILE A 82 1.27 5.44 23.07
N GLY A 83 0.13 5.60 23.75
CA GLY A 83 0.00 5.18 25.13
C GLY A 83 0.31 3.70 25.35
N MET A 84 0.90 3.35 26.50
CA MET A 84 1.31 1.99 26.89
C MET A 84 0.27 0.87 26.59
N PRO A 85 -1.05 1.06 26.79
CA PRO A 85 -2.01 0.01 26.46
C PRO A 85 -2.01 -0.38 24.97
N LEU A 86 -1.83 0.58 24.08
CA LEU A 86 -1.80 0.31 22.64
C LEU A 86 -0.45 -0.31 22.23
N MET A 87 0.65 0.20 22.79
CA MET A 87 2.00 -0.34 22.54
C MET A 87 2.15 -1.79 23.01
N GLY A 88 1.50 -2.18 24.11
CA GLY A 88 1.56 -3.54 24.65
C GLY A 88 0.89 -4.59 23.78
N GLU A 89 0.06 -4.21 22.82
CA GLU A 89 -0.62 -5.09 21.86
C GLU A 89 0.10 -5.15 20.50
N LEU A 90 1.11 -4.31 20.29
CA LEU A 90 1.83 -4.19 19.02
C LEU A 90 3.16 -4.94 19.07
N THR A 91 3.43 -5.74 18.05
CA THR A 91 4.77 -6.25 17.80
C THR A 91 5.53 -5.22 16.98
N VAL A 92 6.22 -4.31 17.67
CA VAL A 92 7.03 -3.27 17.04
C VAL A 92 8.38 -3.85 16.63
N GLY A 93 8.78 -3.65 15.40
CA GLY A 93 10.06 -4.13 14.88
C GLY A 93 10.02 -4.41 13.38
N GLU A 94 11.15 -4.84 12.85
CA GLU A 94 11.27 -5.31 11.48
C GLU A 94 11.21 -6.83 11.44
N PRO A 95 10.64 -7.45 10.40
CA PRO A 95 10.79 -8.88 10.15
C PRO A 95 12.24 -9.22 9.77
N ASP A 96 12.60 -10.50 9.83
CA ASP A 96 13.99 -10.97 9.59
C ASP A 96 14.49 -10.68 8.17
N ASP A 97 13.60 -10.68 7.16
CA ASP A 97 13.95 -10.36 5.77
C ASP A 97 13.14 -9.13 5.30
N VAL A 98 13.81 -7.98 5.19
CA VAL A 98 13.24 -6.74 4.66
C VAL A 98 13.91 -6.37 3.36
N LYS A 99 13.12 -6.23 2.30
CA LYS A 99 13.55 -5.81 0.96
C LYS A 99 13.07 -4.40 0.66
N GLU A 100 13.86 -3.68 -0.12
CA GLU A 100 13.56 -2.28 -0.45
C GLU A 100 12.78 -2.17 -1.76
N LEU A 101 11.76 -1.29 -1.75
CA LEU A 101 11.02 -0.86 -2.92
C LEU A 101 11.67 0.39 -3.51
N SER A 102 11.61 0.51 -4.83
CA SER A 102 12.05 1.72 -5.54
C SER A 102 11.06 2.09 -6.64
N ASP A 103 11.06 3.36 -7.02
CA ASP A 103 10.21 3.86 -8.12
C ASP A 103 10.52 3.14 -9.44
N GLY A 104 9.48 2.75 -10.16
CA GLY A 104 9.59 2.02 -11.43
C GLY A 104 9.93 0.54 -11.31
N ALA A 105 10.16 0.02 -10.10
CA ALA A 105 10.42 -1.41 -9.92
C ALA A 105 9.24 -2.27 -10.44
N GLN A 106 9.58 -3.44 -10.98
CA GLN A 106 8.62 -4.47 -11.37
C GLN A 106 8.84 -5.69 -10.48
N LEU A 107 7.85 -6.06 -9.69
CA LEU A 107 7.91 -7.24 -8.85
C LEU A 107 7.13 -8.36 -9.51
N LEU A 108 7.75 -9.53 -9.62
CA LEU A 108 7.06 -10.77 -10.00
C LEU A 108 6.92 -11.63 -8.75
N LEU A 109 5.74 -11.65 -8.16
CA LEU A 109 5.43 -12.34 -6.90
C LEU A 109 4.16 -13.18 -7.07
N ALA A 110 4.18 -14.43 -6.61
CA ALA A 110 3.05 -15.36 -6.77
C ALA A 110 2.56 -15.50 -8.24
N GLY A 111 3.46 -15.37 -9.22
CA GLY A 111 3.09 -15.36 -10.64
C GLY A 111 2.36 -14.10 -11.12
N LEU A 112 2.24 -13.07 -10.28
CA LEU A 112 1.59 -11.78 -10.58
C LEU A 112 2.64 -10.68 -10.74
N GLU A 113 2.38 -9.75 -11.66
CA GLU A 113 3.22 -8.58 -11.89
C GLU A 113 2.69 -7.37 -11.14
N PHE A 114 3.57 -6.69 -10.37
CA PHE A 114 3.28 -5.46 -9.65
C PHE A 114 4.26 -4.38 -10.09
N GLY A 115 3.77 -3.35 -10.78
CA GLY A 115 4.53 -2.14 -11.02
C GLY A 115 4.50 -1.23 -9.79
N VAL A 116 5.67 -0.86 -9.27
CA VAL A 116 5.80 0.03 -8.13
C VAL A 116 5.93 1.47 -8.62
N ALA A 117 5.15 2.37 -8.06
CA ALA A 117 5.33 3.81 -8.25
C ALA A 117 5.49 4.49 -6.88
N HIS A 118 6.62 5.16 -6.66
CA HIS A 118 6.83 5.98 -5.48
C HIS A 118 5.87 7.16 -5.51
N ALA A 119 5.10 7.37 -4.49
CA ALA A 119 4.00 8.34 -4.45
C ALA A 119 3.99 9.11 -3.11
N PRO A 120 5.07 9.88 -2.84
CA PRO A 120 5.22 10.60 -1.58
C PRO A 120 4.14 11.68 -1.39
N GLY A 121 4.01 12.13 -0.14
CA GLY A 121 3.09 13.19 0.27
C GLY A 121 2.16 12.79 1.42
N HIS A 122 1.67 11.55 1.50
CA HIS A 122 1.09 11.01 2.74
C HIS A 122 2.18 10.64 3.74
N THR A 123 3.19 9.89 3.28
CA THR A 123 4.49 9.70 3.89
C THR A 123 5.58 9.92 2.85
N ARG A 124 6.85 9.99 3.27
CA ARG A 124 7.98 10.13 2.35
C ARG A 124 8.19 8.88 1.50
N GLY A 125 7.92 7.69 2.06
CA GLY A 125 8.11 6.41 1.42
C GLY A 125 6.84 5.80 0.84
N SER A 126 5.73 6.54 0.75
CA SER A 126 4.49 6.02 0.15
C SER A 126 4.72 5.51 -1.27
N VAL A 127 4.23 4.31 -1.55
CA VAL A 127 4.23 3.70 -2.88
C VAL A 127 2.83 3.20 -3.24
N THR A 128 2.59 3.04 -4.52
CA THR A 128 1.43 2.33 -5.04
C THR A 128 1.87 1.09 -5.79
N PHE A 129 1.00 0.07 -5.84
CA PHE A 129 1.23 -1.14 -6.63
C PHE A 129 0.18 -1.21 -7.73
N ARG A 130 0.64 -1.34 -8.97
CA ARG A 130 -0.23 -1.48 -10.13
C ARG A 130 -0.12 -2.89 -10.72
N MET A 131 -1.25 -3.58 -10.81
CA MET A 131 -1.35 -4.82 -11.57
C MET A 131 -1.92 -4.51 -12.97
N PRO A 132 -1.31 -5.04 -14.04
CA PRO A 132 -1.81 -4.84 -15.39
C PRO A 132 -3.18 -5.51 -15.58
N GLU A 133 -3.91 -5.07 -16.61
CA GLU A 133 -5.09 -5.76 -17.09
C GLU A 133 -4.74 -7.17 -17.54
N ALA A 134 -5.58 -8.16 -17.22
CA ALA A 134 -5.41 -9.56 -17.64
C ALA A 134 -6.78 -10.18 -17.90
N ALA A 135 -6.96 -10.78 -19.08
CA ALA A 135 -8.18 -11.47 -19.49
C ALA A 135 -9.47 -10.77 -19.06
N ASP A 136 -10.11 -11.27 -17.98
CA ASP A 136 -11.38 -10.74 -17.46
C ASP A 136 -11.18 -9.84 -16.20
N VAL A 137 -9.94 -9.48 -15.87
CA VAL A 137 -9.62 -8.65 -14.72
C VAL A 137 -9.13 -7.29 -15.20
N PRO A 138 -9.82 -6.18 -14.85
CA PRO A 138 -9.36 -4.83 -15.19
C PRO A 138 -8.02 -4.53 -14.51
N GLN A 139 -7.31 -3.52 -15.00
CA GLN A 139 -6.15 -2.99 -14.29
C GLN A 139 -6.52 -2.62 -12.85
N VAL A 140 -5.67 -2.97 -11.89
CA VAL A 140 -5.86 -2.67 -10.47
C VAL A 140 -4.73 -1.78 -9.95
N LEU A 141 -5.10 -0.74 -9.22
CA LEU A 141 -4.20 0.10 -8.45
C LEU A 141 -4.46 -0.12 -6.96
N PHE A 142 -3.48 -0.65 -6.24
CA PHE A 142 -3.43 -0.59 -4.78
C PHE A 142 -2.81 0.75 -4.41
N SER A 143 -3.64 1.69 -4.02
CA SER A 143 -3.22 3.09 -3.84
C SER A 143 -2.64 3.38 -2.46
N GLY A 144 -2.69 2.43 -1.51
CA GLY A 144 -2.40 2.76 -0.11
C GLY A 144 -3.22 3.97 0.30
N ASP A 145 -2.57 4.95 0.91
CA ASP A 145 -3.20 6.19 1.36
C ASP A 145 -2.97 7.39 0.42
N LEU A 146 -2.71 7.12 -0.87
CA LEU A 146 -2.63 8.16 -1.88
C LEU A 146 -4.03 8.64 -2.31
N LEU A 147 -4.92 7.72 -2.71
CA LEU A 147 -6.23 8.03 -3.28
C LEU A 147 -7.31 7.16 -2.64
N PHE A 148 -8.36 7.80 -2.14
CA PHE A 148 -9.57 7.18 -1.59
C PHE A 148 -10.80 7.49 -2.44
N ALA A 149 -11.89 6.80 -2.19
CA ALA A 149 -13.19 7.13 -2.76
C ALA A 149 -13.66 8.52 -2.27
N GLY A 150 -13.56 9.55 -3.14
CA GLY A 150 -13.94 10.93 -2.86
C GLY A 150 -12.98 11.72 -1.97
N SER A 151 -11.78 11.19 -1.66
CA SER A 151 -10.81 11.82 -0.78
C SER A 151 -9.37 11.41 -1.10
N VAL A 152 -8.43 11.85 -0.29
CA VAL A 152 -7.01 11.50 -0.33
C VAL A 152 -6.47 11.28 1.08
N GLY A 153 -5.29 10.69 1.21
CA GLY A 153 -4.60 10.54 2.49
C GLY A 153 -4.29 11.89 3.14
N ARG A 154 -4.25 11.90 4.47
CA ARG A 154 -3.83 13.09 5.25
C ARG A 154 -2.35 13.38 5.03
N THR A 155 -1.97 14.64 5.23
CA THR A 155 -0.59 15.11 5.01
C THR A 155 -0.04 15.93 6.19
N ASP A 156 -0.70 15.84 7.34
CA ASP A 156 -0.40 16.60 8.56
C ASP A 156 0.43 15.82 9.60
N LEU A 157 0.78 14.57 9.29
CA LEU A 157 1.70 13.77 10.11
C LEU A 157 3.16 13.98 9.66
N PRO A 158 4.15 13.61 10.51
CA PRO A 158 5.56 13.72 10.15
C PRO A 158 5.90 13.05 8.82
N GLY A 159 6.55 13.79 7.92
CA GLY A 159 6.86 13.31 6.57
C GLY A 159 5.77 13.56 5.54
N GLY A 160 4.59 14.04 5.97
CA GLY A 160 3.50 14.43 5.07
C GLY A 160 3.75 15.78 4.40
N ASP A 161 3.37 15.91 3.12
CA ASP A 161 3.41 17.14 2.32
C ASP A 161 2.26 17.14 1.33
N HIS A 162 1.37 18.14 1.45
CA HIS A 162 0.17 18.21 0.61
C HIS A 162 0.47 18.50 -0.86
N ALA A 163 1.46 19.34 -1.13
CA ALA A 163 1.83 19.68 -2.50
C ALA A 163 2.43 18.45 -3.20
N GLU A 164 3.30 17.71 -2.51
CA GLU A 164 3.90 16.49 -2.99
C GLU A 164 2.84 15.38 -3.23
N LEU A 165 1.83 15.28 -2.35
CA LEU A 165 0.69 14.37 -2.55
C LEU A 165 -0.08 14.68 -3.84
N LEU A 166 -0.35 15.96 -4.12
CA LEU A 166 -1.03 16.37 -5.35
C LEU A 166 -0.18 16.08 -6.60
N GLU A 167 1.12 16.27 -6.53
CA GLU A 167 2.05 15.90 -7.62
C GLU A 167 2.06 14.38 -7.84
N SER A 168 2.05 13.60 -6.76
CA SER A 168 1.96 12.13 -6.82
C SER A 168 0.63 11.67 -7.44
N LEU A 169 -0.50 12.27 -7.06
CA LEU A 169 -1.81 12.02 -7.68
C LEU A 169 -1.78 12.31 -9.19
N ALA A 170 -1.23 13.46 -9.58
CA ALA A 170 -1.13 13.84 -10.98
C ALA A 170 -0.26 12.86 -11.78
N ARG A 171 0.86 12.43 -11.22
CA ARG A 171 1.82 11.53 -11.88
C ARG A 171 1.34 10.09 -11.94
N VAL A 172 0.74 9.59 -10.86
CA VAL A 172 0.39 8.16 -10.71
C VAL A 172 -1.03 7.89 -11.19
N CYS A 173 -2.01 8.73 -10.84
CA CYS A 173 -3.42 8.43 -11.05
C CYS A 173 -3.98 9.00 -12.37
N LEU A 174 -3.61 10.25 -12.74
CA LEU A 174 -4.19 10.85 -13.95
C LEU A 174 -3.85 10.15 -15.28
N PRO A 175 -2.68 9.48 -15.45
CA PRO A 175 -2.41 8.74 -16.68
C PRO A 175 -3.14 7.41 -16.83
N LEU A 176 -3.79 6.92 -15.77
CA LEU A 176 -4.47 5.61 -15.78
C LEU A 176 -5.83 5.69 -16.48
N ASP A 177 -6.26 4.56 -17.03
CA ASP A 177 -7.57 4.44 -17.67
C ASP A 177 -8.71 4.56 -16.65
N ASP A 178 -9.86 5.10 -17.08
CA ASP A 178 -11.04 5.29 -16.24
C ASP A 178 -11.57 3.99 -15.64
N SER A 179 -11.37 2.87 -16.32
CA SER A 179 -11.76 1.51 -15.88
C SER A 179 -10.85 0.95 -14.78
N THR A 180 -9.68 1.55 -14.52
CA THR A 180 -8.75 1.07 -13.49
C THR A 180 -9.45 1.05 -12.13
N VAL A 181 -9.50 -0.13 -11.51
CA VAL A 181 -10.05 -0.32 -10.16
C VAL A 181 -9.03 0.17 -9.14
N VAL A 182 -9.47 0.96 -8.18
CA VAL A 182 -8.65 1.46 -7.07
C VAL A 182 -9.05 0.75 -5.79
N LEU A 183 -8.08 0.07 -5.19
CA LEU A 183 -8.16 -0.56 -3.87
C LEU A 183 -7.25 0.24 -2.93
N SER A 184 -7.89 1.06 -2.11
CA SER A 184 -7.21 1.97 -1.17
C SER A 184 -6.97 1.31 0.18
N GLY A 185 -6.09 1.91 1.00
CA GLY A 185 -5.84 1.49 2.38
C GLY A 185 -7.09 1.57 3.24
N HIS A 186 -7.91 2.59 3.02
CA HIS A 186 -9.15 2.82 3.77
C HIS A 186 -10.34 3.09 2.87
N GLY A 187 -11.53 2.73 3.36
CA GLY A 187 -12.80 2.99 2.68
C GLY A 187 -13.15 1.98 1.58
N PRO A 188 -14.18 2.27 0.78
CA PRO A 188 -14.63 1.37 -0.27
C PRO A 188 -13.74 1.47 -1.51
N GLN A 189 -13.76 0.42 -2.34
CA GLN A 189 -13.15 0.46 -3.67
C GLN A 189 -13.81 1.52 -4.55
N THR A 190 -13.04 2.03 -5.51
CA THR A 190 -13.49 3.00 -6.50
C THR A 190 -12.85 2.73 -7.86
N THR A 191 -12.98 3.65 -8.82
CA THR A 191 -12.27 3.62 -10.10
C THR A 191 -11.66 4.98 -10.41
N ILE A 192 -10.61 4.99 -11.21
CA ILE A 192 -9.96 6.25 -11.65
C ILE A 192 -10.97 7.18 -12.33
N GLY A 193 -11.87 6.65 -13.18
CA GLY A 193 -12.90 7.46 -13.85
C GLY A 193 -13.87 8.12 -12.88
N ARG A 194 -14.31 7.39 -11.84
CA ARG A 194 -15.18 7.96 -10.80
C ARG A 194 -14.47 9.07 -10.04
N GLU A 195 -13.24 8.84 -9.62
CA GLU A 195 -12.47 9.83 -8.86
C GLU A 195 -12.11 11.04 -9.73
N ARG A 196 -11.77 10.86 -10.99
CA ARG A 196 -11.54 11.96 -11.94
C ARG A 196 -12.77 12.84 -12.10
N ALA A 197 -13.96 12.25 -12.07
CA ALA A 197 -15.23 12.98 -12.23
C ALA A 197 -15.70 13.70 -10.95
N SER A 198 -15.40 13.18 -9.76
CA SER A 198 -16.06 13.64 -8.53
C SER A 198 -15.12 13.93 -7.35
N ASN A 199 -13.86 13.49 -7.39
CA ASN A 199 -12.94 13.73 -6.28
C ASN A 199 -12.38 15.16 -6.34
N PRO A 200 -12.63 16.01 -5.32
CA PRO A 200 -12.23 17.42 -5.34
C PRO A 200 -10.71 17.62 -5.44
N TYR A 201 -9.91 16.65 -4.99
CA TYR A 201 -8.45 16.71 -5.03
C TYR A 201 -7.86 16.40 -6.42
N LEU A 202 -8.62 15.76 -7.30
CA LEU A 202 -8.22 15.53 -8.69
C LEU A 202 -8.66 16.67 -9.61
N HIS A 203 -9.62 17.52 -9.18
CA HIS A 203 -10.10 18.64 -9.97
C HIS A 203 -9.00 19.69 -10.13
N GLY A 204 -8.69 20.05 -11.37
CA GLY A 204 -7.67 21.05 -11.69
C GLY A 204 -6.24 20.56 -11.69
N LEU A 205 -5.98 19.29 -11.34
CA LEU A 205 -4.67 18.71 -11.56
C LEU A 205 -4.44 18.50 -13.06
N ALA A 206 -3.24 18.88 -13.53
CA ALA A 206 -2.78 18.58 -14.87
C ALA A 206 -1.86 17.36 -14.84
N ALA A 207 -2.10 16.38 -15.72
CA ALA A 207 -1.13 15.31 -15.91
C ALA A 207 0.23 15.90 -16.31
N PRO A 208 1.34 15.38 -15.75
CA PRO A 208 2.67 15.84 -16.13
C PRO A 208 2.84 15.68 -17.65
N ARG A 209 3.35 16.73 -18.32
CA ARG A 209 3.66 16.66 -19.74
C ARG A 209 4.68 15.52 -19.93
N ARG A 210 4.34 14.51 -20.73
CA ARG A 210 5.32 13.51 -21.16
C ARG A 210 6.44 14.30 -21.82
N GLY A 211 7.64 14.26 -21.23
CA GLY A 211 8.81 14.87 -21.84
C GLY A 211 8.99 14.30 -23.26
N MET A 212 9.14 15.21 -24.21
CA MET A 212 9.55 14.86 -25.57
C MET A 212 10.98 14.33 -25.55
#